data_f467eef433d7c8203ee2a6ca2d77dd11
#
_entry.id   f467eef433d7c8203ee2a6ca2d77dd11
#
_cell.length_a   1.000
_cell.length_b   1.000
_cell.length_c   1.000
_cell.angle_alpha   90.00
_cell.angle_beta   90.00
_cell.angle_gamma   90.00
#
_symmetry.space_group_name_H-M   'P 1'
#
loop_
_entity.id
_entity.type
_entity.pdbx_description
1 polymer ?
#
loop_
_entity_poly.entity_id
_entity_poly.type
_entity_poly.pdbx_seq_one_letter_code
_entity_poly.pdbx_strand_id
1 'polypeptide(L)'
;YNGLLEVYVTGFPTIHSSNNNYPVPQIMLPAQIGEVTESELVQIDNAIFVSGGSLFSGNNTYDFTSGGQSGKIYIRSNHPLIGLTIPVGPISLIGISSQYTFSVPAIDGYQILPRDTNDLIIPSGLIITSAVTQSNITSTGFDLTWITSDSSTTEANYAVSQPLTIHVNGNSYTKAHTITLTGLQPATFYFVECFSVNGTDTAFSNVGYYSTASNSTGKIRPYFNHSVDNSVSLGVDAQNITIYFNDTIKAYMDRADSTIDICVYNASDATIATAINDAYNRGVNVRYIADDDVVNSMLNSLNPNIPVVYRDPSVQGIMHNKFVIIDAHSENNSWIMSGSTNWTNPSNLFNDYNNLIFIQDQALAKAYTLEFNEMWSGVFGSNKSDNTPHKFNVNGIEIELYFSPSDNTTSKINEVIKNVNYSLEFALLSFTRDDLA
;
A
#
# COMPACT_ATOMS: atom_id res chain seq x y z
N TYR A 1 -28.03 -4.17 -11.98
CA TYR A 1 -26.69 -4.29 -12.57
C TYR A 1 -25.63 -4.23 -11.48
N ASN A 2 -24.82 -5.28 -11.35
CA ASN A 2 -23.76 -5.38 -10.32
C ASN A 2 -24.27 -5.12 -8.87
N GLY A 3 -25.40 -5.69 -8.50
CA GLY A 3 -26.04 -5.52 -7.19
C GLY A 3 -27.06 -4.38 -7.13
N LEU A 4 -26.94 -3.36 -7.97
CA LEU A 4 -27.81 -2.19 -7.97
C LEU A 4 -29.14 -2.48 -8.70
N LEU A 5 -30.26 -2.14 -8.07
CA LEU A 5 -31.58 -2.14 -8.68
C LEU A 5 -31.74 -0.86 -9.55
N GLU A 6 -31.83 -1.03 -10.87
CA GLU A 6 -32.01 0.08 -11.79
C GLU A 6 -33.44 0.18 -12.30
N VAL A 7 -34.00 1.39 -12.35
CA VAL A 7 -35.29 1.68 -12.94
C VAL A 7 -35.10 2.21 -14.35
N TYR A 8 -35.56 1.46 -15.36
CA TYR A 8 -35.53 1.89 -16.74
C TYR A 8 -36.77 2.72 -17.08
N VAL A 9 -36.61 4.01 -17.35
CA VAL A 9 -37.71 4.92 -17.71
C VAL A 9 -37.93 4.90 -19.23
N THR A 10 -39.10 4.46 -19.66
CA THR A 10 -39.46 4.32 -21.07
C THR A 10 -40.19 5.53 -21.66
N GLY A 11 -40.40 6.60 -20.87
CA GLY A 11 -41.11 7.81 -21.29
C GLY A 11 -40.68 9.06 -20.53
N PHE A 12 -41.25 10.20 -20.86
CA PHE A 12 -40.99 11.44 -20.13
C PHE A 12 -41.63 11.37 -18.72
N PRO A 13 -40.93 11.78 -17.64
CA PRO A 13 -41.50 11.79 -16.31
C PRO A 13 -42.63 12.84 -16.22
N THR A 14 -43.69 12.51 -15.48
CA THR A 14 -44.71 13.48 -15.11
C THR A 14 -44.29 14.21 -13.85
N ILE A 15 -44.22 15.54 -13.92
CA ILE A 15 -43.92 16.39 -12.76
C ILE A 15 -45.20 16.56 -11.96
N HIS A 16 -45.28 15.95 -10.78
CA HIS A 16 -46.44 16.05 -9.89
C HIS A 16 -46.33 17.24 -8.92
N SER A 17 -45.15 17.73 -8.63
CA SER A 17 -44.92 18.88 -7.77
C SER A 17 -43.57 19.54 -8.08
N SER A 18 -43.41 20.81 -7.73
CA SER A 18 -42.21 21.59 -7.90
C SER A 18 -41.87 22.35 -6.61
N ASN A 19 -40.65 22.83 -6.47
CA ASN A 19 -40.16 23.55 -5.28
C ASN A 19 -40.28 22.77 -3.95
N ASN A 20 -40.14 21.45 -4.00
CA ASN A 20 -40.08 20.62 -2.81
C ASN A 20 -38.75 20.85 -2.07
N ASN A 21 -38.77 20.70 -0.75
CA ASN A 21 -37.53 20.68 0.02
C ASN A 21 -36.67 19.48 -0.41
N TYR A 22 -35.36 19.68 -0.44
CA TYR A 22 -34.43 18.58 -0.64
C TYR A 22 -34.51 17.61 0.56
N PRO A 23 -34.34 16.30 0.33
CA PRO A 23 -34.23 15.34 1.43
C PRO A 23 -33.08 15.71 2.35
N VAL A 24 -33.29 15.56 3.66
CA VAL A 24 -32.24 15.70 4.65
C VAL A 24 -31.42 14.42 4.66
N PRO A 25 -30.07 14.47 4.56
CA PRO A 25 -29.25 13.27 4.62
C PRO A 25 -29.43 12.54 5.95
N GLN A 26 -29.44 11.21 5.93
CA GLN A 26 -29.39 10.37 7.12
C GLN A 26 -27.94 10.29 7.62
N ILE A 27 -27.69 10.76 8.86
CA ILE A 27 -26.37 10.67 9.48
C ILE A 27 -26.17 9.23 9.98
N MET A 28 -25.05 8.62 9.57
CA MET A 28 -24.75 7.23 9.93
C MET A 28 -23.24 6.95 9.94
N LEU A 29 -22.87 5.78 10.43
CA LEU A 29 -21.50 5.26 10.36
C LEU A 29 -21.32 4.38 9.09
N PRO A 30 -20.09 4.22 8.58
CA PRO A 30 -19.82 3.45 7.36
C PRO A 30 -20.42 2.03 7.35
N ALA A 31 -20.37 1.30 8.45
CA ALA A 31 -20.92 -0.05 8.55
C ALA A 31 -22.47 -0.12 8.54
N GLN A 32 -23.15 1.02 8.59
CA GLN A 32 -24.61 1.10 8.49
C GLN A 32 -25.07 1.29 7.03
N ILE A 33 -24.14 1.55 6.11
CA ILE A 33 -24.42 1.60 4.68
C ILE A 33 -24.58 0.16 4.19
N GLY A 34 -25.71 -0.15 3.61
CA GLY A 34 -26.06 -1.49 3.20
C GLY A 34 -27.36 -1.53 2.42
N GLU A 35 -27.90 -2.71 2.21
CA GLU A 35 -29.11 -2.96 1.44
C GLU A 35 -30.30 -2.08 1.84
N VAL A 36 -30.45 -1.82 3.14
CA VAL A 36 -31.57 -1.01 3.69
C VAL A 36 -31.44 0.48 3.37
N THR A 37 -30.22 0.93 3.09
CA THR A 37 -29.91 2.34 2.80
C THR A 37 -29.61 2.58 1.34
N GLU A 38 -29.66 1.56 0.49
CA GLU A 38 -29.39 1.68 -0.92
C GLU A 38 -30.33 2.71 -1.60
N SER A 39 -29.76 3.60 -2.41
CA SER A 39 -30.43 4.72 -3.05
C SER A 39 -30.88 5.85 -2.12
N GLU A 40 -30.59 5.79 -0.82
CA GLU A 40 -30.86 6.84 0.15
C GLU A 40 -29.76 7.90 0.13
N LEU A 41 -30.15 9.15 0.51
CA LEU A 41 -29.20 10.24 0.74
C LEU A 41 -28.61 10.09 2.16
N VAL A 42 -27.32 9.85 2.24
CA VAL A 42 -26.60 9.57 3.50
C VAL A 42 -25.54 10.63 3.77
N GLN A 43 -25.19 10.78 5.05
CA GLN A 43 -24.09 11.63 5.52
C GLN A 43 -23.23 10.86 6.50
N ILE A 44 -21.92 10.89 6.27
CA ILE A 44 -20.93 10.37 7.19
C ILE A 44 -20.13 11.54 7.74
N ASP A 45 -20.24 11.78 9.04
CA ASP A 45 -19.45 12.81 9.72
C ASP A 45 -18.08 12.28 10.12
N ASN A 46 -17.09 13.19 10.21
CA ASN A 46 -15.70 12.87 10.53
C ASN A 46 -15.10 11.79 9.59
N ALA A 47 -15.46 11.82 8.32
CA ALA A 47 -14.86 10.97 7.30
C ALA A 47 -13.45 11.48 6.99
N ILE A 48 -12.46 10.59 7.10
CA ILE A 48 -11.06 10.88 6.81
C ILE A 48 -10.59 9.96 5.68
N PHE A 49 -10.19 10.54 4.56
CA PHE A 49 -9.73 9.77 3.40
C PHE A 49 -8.35 9.16 3.63
N VAL A 50 -8.17 7.89 3.27
CA VAL A 50 -6.87 7.20 3.30
C VAL A 50 -5.88 7.86 2.35
N SER A 51 -6.35 8.28 1.17
CA SER A 51 -5.57 8.96 0.12
C SER A 51 -5.55 10.48 0.23
N GLY A 52 -5.79 11.04 1.42
CA GLY A 52 -5.78 12.49 1.64
C GLY A 52 -4.50 13.16 1.12
N GLY A 53 -4.66 14.33 0.49
CA GLY A 53 -3.56 15.09 -0.13
C GLY A 53 -3.27 14.75 -1.59
N SER A 54 -3.73 13.61 -2.12
CA SER A 54 -3.68 13.29 -3.55
C SER A 54 -4.85 13.97 -4.32
N LEU A 55 -4.95 13.76 -5.63
CA LEU A 55 -6.03 14.32 -6.43
C LEU A 55 -7.12 13.27 -6.69
N PHE A 56 -8.39 13.73 -6.71
CA PHE A 56 -9.47 12.89 -7.21
C PHE A 56 -9.32 12.62 -8.71
N SER A 57 -9.53 11.38 -9.13
CA SER A 57 -9.65 10.95 -10.52
C SER A 57 -11.01 10.30 -10.77
N GLY A 58 -11.48 10.35 -12.02
CA GLY A 58 -12.74 9.74 -12.44
C GLY A 58 -12.65 8.22 -12.54
N ASN A 59 -13.81 7.55 -12.44
CA ASN A 59 -13.94 6.09 -12.43
C ASN A 59 -13.09 5.41 -11.37
N ASN A 60 -12.94 6.04 -10.21
CA ASN A 60 -12.10 5.54 -9.13
C ASN A 60 -12.83 5.50 -7.79
N THR A 61 -12.47 4.53 -6.97
CA THR A 61 -12.97 4.36 -5.60
C THR A 61 -11.91 4.83 -4.61
N TYR A 62 -12.36 5.53 -3.57
CA TYR A 62 -11.49 6.02 -2.50
C TYR A 62 -12.00 5.51 -1.17
N ASP A 63 -11.08 4.99 -0.37
CA ASP A 63 -11.37 4.53 0.98
C ASP A 63 -11.30 5.70 1.96
N PHE A 64 -12.20 5.66 2.95
CA PHE A 64 -12.19 6.57 4.08
C PHE A 64 -12.52 5.83 5.38
N THR A 65 -12.20 6.44 6.50
CA THR A 65 -12.57 5.92 7.84
C THR A 65 -13.42 6.96 8.58
N SER A 66 -14.36 6.49 9.38
CA SER A 66 -15.13 7.30 10.33
C SER A 66 -15.54 6.43 11.50
N GLY A 67 -15.36 6.92 12.74
CA GLY A 67 -15.72 6.20 13.96
C GLY A 67 -15.03 4.82 14.07
N GLY A 68 -13.80 4.66 13.53
CA GLY A 68 -13.06 3.40 13.50
C GLY A 68 -13.58 2.38 12.47
N GLN A 69 -14.46 2.77 11.57
CA GLN A 69 -15.04 1.93 10.53
C GLN A 69 -14.60 2.42 9.14
N SER A 70 -14.40 1.50 8.19
CA SER A 70 -14.04 1.81 6.82
C SER A 70 -15.27 1.97 5.93
N GLY A 71 -15.21 2.92 4.99
CA GLY A 71 -16.21 3.14 3.96
C GLY A 71 -15.57 3.46 2.61
N LYS A 72 -16.38 3.49 1.56
CA LYS A 72 -15.93 3.73 0.19
C LYS A 72 -16.76 4.86 -0.45
N ILE A 73 -16.09 5.69 -1.25
CA ILE A 73 -16.74 6.67 -2.14
C ILE A 73 -16.29 6.37 -3.57
N TYR A 74 -17.21 6.40 -4.53
CA TYR A 74 -16.88 6.24 -5.94
C TYR A 74 -17.09 7.55 -6.70
N ILE A 75 -16.07 7.98 -7.44
CA ILE A 75 -16.10 9.18 -8.28
C ILE A 75 -16.33 8.79 -9.74
N ARG A 76 -17.45 9.21 -10.31
CA ARG A 76 -17.80 8.95 -11.71
C ARG A 76 -16.85 9.68 -12.68
N SER A 77 -16.81 9.22 -13.96
CA SER A 77 -15.87 9.70 -15.00
C SER A 77 -15.91 11.21 -15.30
N ASN A 78 -17.01 11.87 -15.03
CA ASN A 78 -17.22 13.30 -15.33
C ASN A 78 -17.59 14.12 -14.07
N HIS A 79 -17.21 13.62 -12.89
CA HIS A 79 -17.56 14.27 -11.63
C HIS A 79 -16.76 15.56 -11.41
N PRO A 80 -17.35 16.67 -10.89
CA PRO A 80 -16.67 17.94 -10.68
C PRO A 80 -15.57 17.91 -9.60
N LEU A 81 -15.48 16.86 -8.80
CA LEU A 81 -14.35 16.64 -7.86
C LEU A 81 -13.05 16.28 -8.57
N ILE A 82 -13.07 15.81 -9.83
CA ILE A 82 -11.86 15.37 -10.55
C ILE A 82 -10.87 16.52 -10.65
N GLY A 83 -9.62 16.23 -10.25
CA GLY A 83 -8.52 17.20 -10.23
C GLY A 83 -8.48 18.08 -8.98
N LEU A 84 -9.45 17.99 -8.08
CA LEU A 84 -9.39 18.64 -6.77
C LEU A 84 -8.58 17.77 -5.79
N THR A 85 -7.93 18.44 -4.83
CA THR A 85 -7.20 17.75 -3.75
C THR A 85 -8.18 17.04 -2.81
N ILE A 86 -7.90 15.79 -2.53
CA ILE A 86 -8.62 14.99 -1.53
C ILE A 86 -8.36 15.58 -0.15
N PRO A 87 -9.39 15.93 0.65
CA PRO A 87 -9.22 16.45 2.00
C PRO A 87 -8.37 15.51 2.88
N VAL A 88 -7.47 16.07 3.69
CA VAL A 88 -6.58 15.29 4.58
C VAL A 88 -7.16 15.17 5.99
N GLY A 89 -8.01 16.15 6.41
CA GLY A 89 -8.66 16.17 7.71
C GLY A 89 -10.07 15.60 7.64
N PRO A 90 -10.74 15.51 8.80
CA PRO A 90 -12.12 15.03 8.87
C PRO A 90 -13.07 15.99 8.13
N ILE A 91 -13.99 15.41 7.36
CA ILE A 91 -15.05 16.13 6.65
C ILE A 91 -16.40 15.49 6.95
N SER A 92 -17.51 16.20 6.65
CA SER A 92 -18.80 15.55 6.49
C SER A 92 -18.99 15.21 5.01
N LEU A 93 -19.11 13.92 4.72
CA LEU A 93 -19.30 13.36 3.38
C LEU A 93 -20.77 13.06 3.15
N ILE A 94 -21.38 13.69 2.15
CA ILE A 94 -22.76 13.43 1.75
C ILE A 94 -22.76 12.72 0.40
N GLY A 95 -23.75 11.89 0.13
CA GLY A 95 -23.96 11.27 -1.18
C GLY A 95 -25.07 10.23 -1.17
N ILE A 96 -25.28 9.63 -2.33
CA ILE A 96 -26.25 8.55 -2.48
C ILE A 96 -25.56 7.22 -2.13
N SER A 97 -26.14 6.48 -1.20
CA SER A 97 -25.72 5.09 -0.92
C SER A 97 -25.98 4.23 -2.17
N SER A 98 -24.99 3.47 -2.58
CA SER A 98 -25.02 2.66 -3.79
C SER A 98 -24.22 1.37 -3.57
N GLN A 99 -24.40 0.42 -4.48
CA GLN A 99 -23.68 -0.85 -4.44
C GLN A 99 -23.00 -1.11 -5.79
N TYR A 100 -21.82 -1.72 -5.73
CA TYR A 100 -21.14 -2.28 -6.88
C TYR A 100 -20.43 -3.56 -6.47
N THR A 101 -20.98 -4.71 -6.86
CA THR A 101 -20.45 -6.02 -6.50
C THR A 101 -20.66 -7.04 -7.60
N PHE A 102 -19.81 -8.07 -7.64
CA PHE A 102 -19.98 -9.28 -8.43
C PHE A 102 -20.36 -10.49 -7.58
N SER A 103 -20.50 -10.32 -6.28
CA SER A 103 -20.88 -11.38 -5.32
C SER A 103 -22.33 -11.82 -5.54
N VAL A 104 -22.60 -13.11 -5.32
CA VAL A 104 -23.94 -13.68 -5.36
C VAL A 104 -24.17 -14.48 -4.06
N PRO A 105 -25.09 -14.04 -3.17
CA PRO A 105 -25.93 -12.84 -3.25
C PRO A 105 -25.13 -11.54 -3.16
N ALA A 106 -25.68 -10.45 -3.70
CA ALA A 106 -25.09 -9.11 -3.67
C ALA A 106 -25.30 -8.49 -2.27
N ILE A 107 -24.38 -8.76 -1.34
CA ILE A 107 -24.45 -8.32 0.07
C ILE A 107 -23.20 -7.54 0.51
N ASP A 108 -22.36 -7.12 -0.44
CA ASP A 108 -21.13 -6.37 -0.23
C ASP A 108 -20.99 -5.25 -1.28
N GLY A 109 -19.83 -4.57 -1.32
CA GLY A 109 -19.51 -3.57 -2.34
C GLY A 109 -20.28 -2.25 -2.18
N TYR A 110 -20.78 -1.95 -0.97
CA TYR A 110 -21.47 -0.68 -0.72
C TYR A 110 -20.52 0.50 -0.74
N GLN A 111 -20.98 1.60 -1.36
CA GLN A 111 -20.21 2.81 -1.55
C GLN A 111 -21.12 4.05 -1.55
N ILE A 112 -20.53 5.23 -1.39
CA ILE A 112 -21.23 6.51 -1.47
C ILE A 112 -20.91 7.14 -2.82
N LEU A 113 -21.94 7.67 -3.49
CA LEU A 113 -21.81 8.45 -4.71
C LEU A 113 -22.07 9.92 -4.38
N PRO A 114 -21.06 10.78 -4.31
CA PRO A 114 -21.27 12.21 -4.16
C PRO A 114 -21.96 12.76 -5.41
N ARG A 115 -22.81 13.78 -5.25
CA ARG A 115 -23.56 14.40 -6.32
C ARG A 115 -22.78 15.53 -6.99
N ASP A 116 -22.09 16.33 -6.14
CA ASP A 116 -21.25 17.44 -6.57
C ASP A 116 -20.17 17.78 -5.51
N THR A 117 -19.49 18.91 -5.65
CA THR A 117 -18.44 19.36 -4.72
C THR A 117 -18.96 19.77 -3.36
N ASN A 118 -20.25 20.13 -3.22
CA ASN A 118 -20.85 20.53 -1.94
C ASN A 118 -21.15 19.34 -1.02
N ASP A 119 -21.06 18.14 -1.55
CA ASP A 119 -21.23 16.91 -0.77
C ASP A 119 -19.99 16.57 0.08
N LEU A 120 -18.88 17.29 -0.11
CA LEU A 120 -17.70 17.26 0.76
C LEU A 120 -17.69 18.55 1.60
N ILE A 121 -18.22 18.49 2.81
CA ILE A 121 -18.29 19.64 3.72
C ILE A 121 -17.04 19.65 4.59
N ILE A 122 -16.14 20.58 4.31
CA ILE A 122 -14.94 20.80 5.13
C ILE A 122 -15.35 21.62 6.35
N PRO A 123 -15.06 21.16 7.59
CA PRO A 123 -15.38 21.93 8.79
C PRO A 123 -14.78 23.33 8.75
N SER A 124 -15.49 24.30 9.28
CA SER A 124 -14.92 25.62 9.57
C SER A 124 -14.02 25.51 10.80
N GLY A 125 -12.81 26.07 10.76
CA GLY A 125 -11.85 26.03 11.84
C GLY A 125 -10.47 25.59 11.37
N LEU A 126 -9.64 25.18 12.32
CA LEU A 126 -8.30 24.67 12.01
C LEU A 126 -8.40 23.31 11.33
N ILE A 127 -7.76 23.17 10.16
CA ILE A 127 -7.65 21.88 9.43
C ILE A 127 -6.21 21.66 8.96
N ILE A 128 -5.80 20.39 8.87
CA ILE A 128 -4.58 19.99 8.16
C ILE A 128 -4.89 19.96 6.66
N THR A 129 -4.10 20.67 5.86
CA THR A 129 -4.34 20.89 4.43
C THR A 129 -3.36 20.15 3.52
N SER A 130 -2.39 19.42 4.09
CA SER A 130 -1.44 18.56 3.36
C SER A 130 -1.37 17.18 4.00
N ALA A 131 -0.94 16.18 3.23
CA ALA A 131 -0.51 14.90 3.82
C ALA A 131 0.68 15.12 4.77
N VAL A 132 0.82 14.27 5.78
CA VAL A 132 2.02 14.20 6.60
C VAL A 132 3.11 13.49 5.82
N THR A 133 4.26 14.15 5.65
CA THR A 133 5.39 13.62 4.87
C THR A 133 6.58 13.33 5.77
N GLN A 134 7.13 12.13 5.66
CA GLN A 134 8.35 11.72 6.36
C GLN A 134 9.59 12.09 5.55
N SER A 135 10.62 12.60 6.23
CA SER A 135 11.93 12.93 5.65
C SER A 135 13.07 12.76 6.67
N ASN A 136 14.32 12.95 6.25
CA ASN A 136 15.51 12.88 7.12
C ASN A 136 15.56 11.60 7.96
N ILE A 137 15.23 10.46 7.35
CA ILE A 137 15.16 9.16 8.04
C ILE A 137 16.58 8.70 8.43
N THR A 138 16.79 8.57 9.74
CA THR A 138 18.01 8.05 10.34
C THR A 138 17.71 6.81 11.19
N SER A 139 18.74 6.12 11.70
CA SER A 139 18.52 4.97 12.59
C SER A 139 17.97 5.34 13.98
N THR A 140 17.96 6.63 14.32
CA THR A 140 17.51 7.10 15.65
C THR A 140 16.43 8.18 15.57
N GLY A 141 15.89 8.48 14.38
CA GLY A 141 14.86 9.48 14.25
C GLY A 141 14.49 9.81 12.81
N PHE A 142 13.51 10.67 12.67
CA PHE A 142 13.05 11.22 11.38
C PHE A 142 12.25 12.52 11.61
N ASP A 143 12.05 13.26 10.53
CA ASP A 143 11.18 14.44 10.52
C ASP A 143 9.82 14.10 9.92
N LEU A 144 8.77 14.74 10.46
CA LEU A 144 7.42 14.75 9.86
C LEU A 144 7.02 16.20 9.59
N THR A 145 6.45 16.44 8.40
CA THR A 145 6.02 17.76 7.97
C THR A 145 4.55 17.76 7.54
N TRP A 146 3.81 18.83 7.84
CA TRP A 146 2.45 19.05 7.39
C TRP A 146 2.13 20.54 7.32
N ILE A 147 0.99 20.89 6.72
CA ILE A 147 0.51 22.25 6.60
C ILE A 147 -0.91 22.34 7.20
N THR A 148 -1.18 23.41 7.93
CA THR A 148 -2.52 23.74 8.44
C THR A 148 -3.12 24.96 7.75
N SER A 149 -4.44 25.09 7.81
CA SER A 149 -5.18 26.23 7.24
C SER A 149 -4.83 27.56 7.92
N ASP A 150 -4.44 27.52 9.19
CA ASP A 150 -4.02 28.69 9.96
C ASP A 150 -2.84 28.38 10.88
N SER A 151 -2.18 29.44 11.40
CA SER A 151 -1.08 29.26 12.35
C SER A 151 -1.55 28.53 13.60
N SER A 152 -0.79 27.54 14.04
CA SER A 152 -1.14 26.64 15.12
C SER A 152 0.09 25.98 15.74
N THR A 153 -0.08 25.22 16.81
CA THR A 153 1.00 24.48 17.45
C THR A 153 1.50 23.34 16.56
N THR A 154 2.72 22.85 16.83
CA THR A 154 3.35 21.72 16.13
C THR A 154 3.52 20.60 17.12
N GLU A 155 2.69 19.56 17.03
CA GLU A 155 2.64 18.50 18.04
C GLU A 155 2.46 17.13 17.39
N ALA A 156 2.93 16.06 18.07
CA ALA A 156 2.67 14.69 17.67
C ALA A 156 2.55 13.75 18.87
N ASN A 157 1.69 12.76 18.73
CA ASN A 157 1.65 11.59 19.61
C ASN A 157 2.23 10.39 18.86
N TYR A 158 3.04 9.55 19.54
CA TYR A 158 3.59 8.36 18.90
C TYR A 158 3.81 7.20 19.87
N ALA A 159 3.92 6.01 19.31
CA ALA A 159 4.33 4.79 20.02
C ALA A 159 4.70 3.67 19.04
N VAL A 160 5.32 2.61 19.49
CA VAL A 160 5.58 1.38 18.70
C VAL A 160 4.33 0.51 18.54
N SER A 161 3.29 0.76 19.33
CA SER A 161 1.98 0.12 19.27
C SER A 161 0.91 1.07 19.75
N GLN A 162 -0.32 0.86 19.34
CA GLN A 162 -1.45 1.64 19.88
C GLN A 162 -1.85 1.14 21.28
N PRO A 163 -2.32 2.03 22.19
CA PRO A 163 -2.52 3.47 21.99
C PRO A 163 -1.21 4.27 21.97
N LEU A 164 -1.24 5.47 21.36
CA LEU A 164 -0.10 6.38 21.30
C LEU A 164 0.13 6.99 22.70
N THR A 165 1.29 6.74 23.28
CA THR A 165 1.57 7.06 24.69
C THR A 165 2.64 8.12 24.91
N ILE A 166 3.37 8.50 23.86
CA ILE A 166 4.46 9.49 23.95
C ILE A 166 4.02 10.72 23.17
N HIS A 167 4.04 11.87 23.85
CA HIS A 167 3.73 13.17 23.26
C HIS A 167 5.01 13.97 23.05
N VAL A 168 5.09 14.70 21.93
CA VAL A 168 6.18 15.62 21.62
C VAL A 168 5.61 16.94 21.08
N ASN A 169 6.25 18.06 21.50
CA ASN A 169 5.91 19.41 21.08
C ASN A 169 7.13 20.05 20.37
N GLY A 170 6.92 20.56 19.14
CA GLY A 170 7.95 21.19 18.31
C GLY A 170 8.24 22.66 18.69
N ASN A 171 7.57 23.22 19.70
CA ASN A 171 7.76 24.59 20.19
C ASN A 171 7.58 25.68 19.11
N SER A 172 6.90 25.40 18.00
CA SER A 172 6.63 26.36 16.93
C SER A 172 5.12 26.62 16.79
N TYR A 173 4.78 27.85 16.40
CA TYR A 173 3.41 28.27 16.10
C TYR A 173 3.38 28.83 14.67
N THR A 174 2.94 28.05 13.73
CA THR A 174 3.10 28.30 12.28
C THR A 174 2.01 27.60 11.47
N LYS A 175 1.95 27.84 10.15
CA LYS A 175 1.13 27.07 9.20
C LYS A 175 1.88 25.85 8.62
N ALA A 176 3.18 25.98 8.43
CA ALA A 176 4.03 24.89 7.92
C ALA A 176 4.77 24.26 9.09
N HIS A 177 4.42 23.04 9.42
CA HIS A 177 4.91 22.32 10.60
C HIS A 177 6.03 21.38 10.22
N THR A 178 7.02 21.29 11.10
CA THR A 178 8.05 20.24 11.08
C THR A 178 8.29 19.78 12.52
N ILE A 179 8.17 18.48 12.75
CA ILE A 179 8.49 17.88 14.05
C ILE A 179 9.54 16.79 13.83
N THR A 180 10.60 16.82 14.66
CA THR A 180 11.67 15.84 14.63
C THR A 180 11.49 14.87 15.79
N LEU A 181 11.32 13.59 15.50
CA LEU A 181 11.35 12.52 16.49
C LEU A 181 12.79 12.01 16.62
N THR A 182 13.30 11.97 17.83
CA THR A 182 14.68 11.56 18.13
C THR A 182 14.74 10.51 19.25
N GLY A 183 15.88 9.83 19.38
CA GLY A 183 16.07 8.79 20.41
C GLY A 183 15.28 7.51 20.12
N LEU A 184 14.85 7.35 18.88
CA LEU A 184 14.14 6.15 18.42
C LEU A 184 15.09 4.96 18.25
N GLN A 185 14.55 3.76 18.20
CA GLN A 185 15.32 2.54 17.97
C GLN A 185 15.52 2.28 16.47
N PRO A 186 16.67 1.75 16.02
CA PRO A 186 16.90 1.39 14.63
C PRO A 186 15.95 0.31 14.13
N ALA A 187 15.67 0.33 12.82
CA ALA A 187 14.80 -0.65 12.13
C ALA A 187 13.50 -0.91 12.91
N THR A 188 12.87 0.16 13.41
CA THR A 188 11.67 0.11 14.24
C THR A 188 10.58 0.96 13.63
N PHE A 189 9.35 0.46 13.70
CA PHE A 189 8.18 1.11 13.16
C PHE A 189 7.40 1.82 14.26
N TYR A 190 6.94 3.05 13.96
CA TYR A 190 6.23 3.89 14.89
C TYR A 190 4.89 4.34 14.30
N PHE A 191 3.83 4.17 15.06
CA PHE A 191 2.57 4.85 14.81
C PHE A 191 2.69 6.29 15.28
N VAL A 192 2.35 7.25 14.43
CA VAL A 192 2.40 8.68 14.76
C VAL A 192 1.15 9.38 14.28
N GLU A 193 0.55 10.19 15.13
CA GLU A 193 -0.52 11.13 14.84
C GLU A 193 0.01 12.55 15.03
N CYS A 194 0.15 13.31 13.95
CA CYS A 194 0.47 14.71 14.00
C CYS A 194 -0.79 15.52 14.30
N PHE A 195 -0.67 16.55 15.12
CA PHE A 195 -1.79 17.44 15.39
C PHE A 195 -1.34 18.88 15.63
N SER A 196 -2.29 19.80 15.57
CA SER A 196 -2.05 21.22 15.73
C SER A 196 -3.24 21.86 16.45
N VAL A 197 -2.97 22.85 17.32
CA VAL A 197 -3.96 23.55 18.11
C VAL A 197 -3.89 25.05 17.83
N ASN A 198 -5.05 25.67 17.61
CA ASN A 198 -5.21 27.13 17.53
C ASN A 198 -6.41 27.57 18.42
N GLY A 199 -6.10 28.09 19.59
CA GLY A 199 -7.12 28.45 20.58
C GLY A 199 -7.90 27.21 21.05
N THR A 200 -9.17 27.10 20.66
CA THR A 200 -10.05 25.97 21.00
C THR A 200 -10.09 24.90 19.91
N ASP A 201 -9.58 25.20 18.73
CA ASP A 201 -9.64 24.30 17.60
C ASP A 201 -8.41 23.39 17.56
N THR A 202 -8.64 22.12 17.28
CA THR A 202 -7.57 21.10 17.12
C THR A 202 -7.78 20.36 15.81
N ALA A 203 -6.72 20.24 15.02
CA ALA A 203 -6.69 19.46 13.80
C ALA A 203 -5.74 18.26 13.97
N PHE A 204 -6.22 17.06 13.66
CA PHE A 204 -5.46 15.80 13.70
C PHE A 204 -5.20 15.26 12.29
N SER A 205 -4.04 14.67 12.09
CA SER A 205 -3.80 13.81 10.94
C SER A 205 -4.41 12.41 11.15
N ASN A 206 -4.45 11.61 10.09
CA ASN A 206 -4.52 10.16 10.28
C ASN A 206 -3.28 9.69 11.06
N VAL A 207 -3.43 8.59 11.79
CA VAL A 207 -2.28 7.88 12.35
C VAL A 207 -1.48 7.27 11.21
N GLY A 208 -0.27 7.77 10.98
CA GLY A 208 0.66 7.21 10.02
C GLY A 208 1.56 6.13 10.63
N TYR A 209 2.19 5.31 9.78
CA TYR A 209 3.11 4.25 10.20
C TYR A 209 4.47 4.50 9.55
N TYR A 210 5.50 4.77 10.35
CA TYR A 210 6.78 5.31 9.90
C TYR A 210 7.94 4.46 10.38
N SER A 211 8.96 4.27 9.53
CA SER A 211 10.15 3.51 9.85
C SER A 211 11.34 4.40 10.17
N THR A 212 12.15 4.02 11.16
CA THR A 212 13.54 4.46 11.25
C THR A 212 14.43 3.66 10.30
N ALA A 213 15.57 4.20 9.90
CA ALA A 213 16.57 3.45 9.14
C ALA A 213 17.16 2.30 10.00
N SER A 214 17.65 1.27 9.34
CA SER A 214 18.41 0.20 9.98
C SER A 214 19.88 0.59 10.16
N ASN A 215 20.62 -0.21 10.94
CA ASN A 215 22.10 -0.16 10.96
C ASN A 215 22.71 -1.15 9.96
N SER A 216 21.92 -1.76 9.12
CA SER A 216 22.34 -2.69 8.07
C SER A 216 23.30 -2.04 7.08
N THR A 217 24.09 -2.84 6.36
CA THR A 217 25.08 -2.30 5.41
C THR A 217 24.46 -1.65 4.18
N GLY A 218 23.17 -1.88 3.93
CA GLY A 218 22.43 -1.30 2.81
C GLY A 218 22.95 -1.73 1.42
N LYS A 219 23.49 -2.93 1.31
CA LYS A 219 23.96 -3.45 0.02
C LYS A 219 22.80 -3.68 -0.92
N ILE A 220 22.86 -3.09 -2.11
CA ILE A 220 21.90 -3.29 -3.20
C ILE A 220 22.63 -4.03 -4.33
N ARG A 221 22.02 -5.09 -4.86
CA ARG A 221 22.58 -5.94 -5.92
C ARG A 221 21.52 -6.22 -6.97
N PRO A 222 21.49 -5.46 -8.07
CA PRO A 222 20.64 -5.75 -9.23
C PRO A 222 21.28 -6.83 -10.11
N TYR A 223 20.46 -7.79 -10.56
CA TYR A 223 20.84 -8.86 -11.46
C TYR A 223 19.86 -8.96 -12.63
N PHE A 224 20.36 -9.27 -13.81
CA PHE A 224 19.56 -9.49 -15.01
C PHE A 224 19.95 -10.85 -15.64
N ASN A 225 18.97 -11.54 -16.19
CA ASN A 225 19.20 -12.80 -16.91
C ASN A 225 19.54 -12.62 -18.40
N HIS A 226 19.63 -11.38 -18.88
CA HIS A 226 20.10 -11.02 -20.22
C HIS A 226 21.17 -9.91 -20.13
N SER A 227 21.81 -9.63 -21.25
CA SER A 227 22.91 -8.65 -21.32
C SER A 227 22.48 -7.26 -20.84
N VAL A 228 23.37 -6.60 -20.14
CA VAL A 228 23.21 -5.23 -19.65
C VAL A 228 24.28 -4.32 -20.23
N ASP A 229 23.95 -3.05 -20.45
CA ASP A 229 24.91 -2.02 -20.87
C ASP A 229 25.27 -1.13 -19.67
N ASN A 230 26.39 -1.44 -19.04
CA ASN A 230 26.85 -0.68 -17.88
C ASN A 230 27.51 0.67 -18.27
N SER A 231 27.68 0.98 -19.56
CA SER A 231 28.21 2.27 -20.00
C SER A 231 27.27 3.45 -19.66
N VAL A 232 26.01 3.18 -19.41
CA VAL A 232 24.99 4.15 -19.00
C VAL A 232 24.66 4.10 -17.49
N SER A 233 25.36 3.27 -16.73
CA SER A 233 25.16 3.13 -15.28
C SER A 233 25.57 4.42 -14.54
N LEU A 234 24.72 4.88 -13.63
CA LEU A 234 24.96 6.04 -12.75
C LEU A 234 25.35 5.65 -11.32
N GLY A 235 25.48 4.37 -11.03
CA GLY A 235 25.71 3.88 -9.68
C GLY A 235 26.34 2.49 -9.64
N VAL A 236 25.68 1.55 -8.97
CA VAL A 236 26.14 0.15 -8.91
C VAL A 236 25.82 -0.55 -10.22
N ASP A 237 26.85 -1.05 -10.91
CA ASP A 237 26.69 -1.77 -12.15
C ASP A 237 25.82 -3.02 -11.97
N ALA A 238 24.87 -3.21 -12.88
CA ALA A 238 24.06 -4.40 -12.94
C ALA A 238 24.88 -5.60 -13.42
N GLN A 239 24.51 -6.80 -12.97
CA GLN A 239 25.17 -8.04 -13.36
C GLN A 239 24.28 -8.89 -14.27
N ASN A 240 24.81 -9.28 -15.40
CA ASN A 240 24.20 -10.30 -16.25
C ASN A 240 24.63 -11.70 -15.74
N ILE A 241 23.65 -12.51 -15.33
CA ILE A 241 23.87 -13.88 -14.81
C ILE A 241 23.00 -14.91 -15.55
N THR A 242 22.89 -14.77 -16.87
CA THR A 242 21.97 -15.50 -17.74
C THR A 242 21.89 -17.02 -17.47
N ILE A 243 23.02 -17.67 -17.15
CA ILE A 243 23.06 -19.14 -16.97
C ILE A 243 22.87 -19.53 -15.49
N TYR A 244 23.11 -18.63 -14.54
CA TYR A 244 23.21 -18.91 -13.11
C TYR A 244 22.18 -18.15 -12.26
N PHE A 245 21.04 -17.78 -12.84
CA PHE A 245 20.04 -16.99 -12.15
C PHE A 245 19.44 -17.73 -10.94
N ASN A 246 19.13 -19.01 -11.10
CA ASN A 246 18.70 -19.89 -10.03
C ASN A 246 19.83 -20.20 -9.01
N ASP A 247 21.08 -20.36 -9.46
CA ASP A 247 22.23 -20.53 -8.56
C ASP A 247 22.49 -19.29 -7.70
N THR A 248 22.25 -18.09 -8.25
CA THR A 248 22.34 -16.85 -7.49
C THR A 248 21.26 -16.79 -6.40
N ILE A 249 20.01 -17.13 -6.73
CA ILE A 249 18.92 -17.25 -5.73
C ILE A 249 19.31 -18.24 -4.63
N LYS A 250 19.79 -19.44 -5.03
CA LYS A 250 20.29 -20.45 -4.09
C LYS A 250 21.39 -19.90 -3.19
N ALA A 251 22.39 -19.19 -3.74
CA ALA A 251 23.51 -18.64 -2.97
C ALA A 251 23.09 -17.62 -1.92
N TYR A 252 21.97 -16.91 -2.12
CA TYR A 252 21.41 -16.06 -1.09
C TYR A 252 20.61 -16.85 -0.05
N MET A 253 19.83 -17.86 -0.45
CA MET A 253 19.11 -18.74 0.49
C MET A 253 20.07 -19.54 1.37
N ASP A 254 21.22 -19.94 0.84
CA ASP A 254 22.27 -20.66 1.60
C ASP A 254 22.84 -19.83 2.75
N ARG A 255 22.68 -18.52 2.75
CA ARG A 255 23.11 -17.61 3.82
C ARG A 255 22.16 -17.56 5.01
N ALA A 256 20.96 -18.09 4.86
CA ALA A 256 19.94 -18.02 5.90
C ALA A 256 20.40 -18.78 7.16
N ASP A 257 20.33 -18.10 8.31
CA ASP A 257 20.67 -18.64 9.61
C ASP A 257 19.43 -19.05 10.42
N SER A 258 18.28 -18.35 10.23
CA SER A 258 17.10 -18.52 11.08
C SER A 258 15.78 -18.63 10.32
N THR A 259 15.54 -17.78 9.32
CA THR A 259 14.21 -17.71 8.64
C THR A 259 14.32 -17.49 7.14
N ILE A 260 13.46 -18.13 6.38
CA ILE A 260 13.20 -17.80 4.97
C ILE A 260 11.68 -17.75 4.76
N ASP A 261 11.16 -16.59 4.36
CA ASP A 261 9.78 -16.42 3.95
C ASP A 261 9.71 -16.19 2.44
N ILE A 262 8.99 -17.05 1.74
CA ILE A 262 8.93 -17.09 0.28
C ILE A 262 7.52 -16.75 -0.18
N CYS A 263 7.38 -15.78 -1.06
CA CYS A 263 6.12 -15.43 -1.70
C CYS A 263 6.36 -15.32 -3.21
N VAL A 264 6.10 -16.41 -3.96
CA VAL A 264 6.34 -16.48 -5.41
C VAL A 264 5.19 -17.16 -6.11
N TYR A 265 4.65 -16.44 -7.13
CA TYR A 265 3.47 -16.83 -7.89
C TYR A 265 3.62 -18.20 -8.55
N ASN A 266 4.70 -18.45 -9.29
CA ASN A 266 4.88 -19.69 -10.07
C ASN A 266 6.32 -20.19 -9.98
N ALA A 267 6.49 -21.50 -9.74
CA ALA A 267 7.80 -22.11 -9.55
C ALA A 267 7.87 -23.56 -10.05
N SER A 268 8.95 -23.90 -10.78
CA SER A 268 9.23 -25.26 -11.27
C SER A 268 10.72 -25.65 -11.21
N ASP A 269 11.62 -24.76 -10.69
CA ASP A 269 13.07 -24.98 -10.72
C ASP A 269 13.55 -25.92 -9.62
N ALA A 270 14.31 -26.95 -10.00
CA ALA A 270 14.81 -27.96 -9.08
C ALA A 270 16.00 -27.47 -8.21
N THR A 271 16.81 -26.53 -8.73
CA THR A 271 17.95 -25.97 -7.97
C THR A 271 17.44 -25.16 -6.79
N ILE A 272 16.40 -24.35 -7.03
CA ILE A 272 15.75 -23.55 -5.97
C ILE A 272 15.04 -24.47 -4.96
N ALA A 273 14.34 -25.53 -5.42
CA ALA A 273 13.78 -26.54 -4.54
C ALA A 273 14.82 -27.16 -3.60
N THR A 274 16.00 -27.49 -4.16
CA THR A 274 17.13 -28.01 -3.38
C THR A 274 17.59 -27.00 -2.34
N ALA A 275 17.74 -25.72 -2.71
CA ALA A 275 18.15 -24.67 -1.77
C ALA A 275 17.19 -24.51 -0.58
N ILE A 276 15.88 -24.58 -0.86
CA ILE A 276 14.83 -24.50 0.17
C ILE A 276 14.91 -25.70 1.12
N ASN A 277 15.06 -26.93 0.58
CA ASN A 277 15.20 -28.13 1.38
C ASN A 277 16.49 -28.14 2.21
N ASP A 278 17.60 -27.68 1.63
CA ASP A 278 18.88 -27.56 2.32
C ASP A 278 18.78 -26.57 3.50
N ALA A 279 18.12 -25.43 3.31
CA ALA A 279 17.87 -24.47 4.39
C ALA A 279 17.02 -25.10 5.50
N TYR A 280 15.93 -25.77 5.15
CA TYR A 280 15.08 -26.48 6.11
C TYR A 280 15.88 -27.55 6.89
N ASN A 281 16.70 -28.35 6.20
CA ASN A 281 17.53 -29.39 6.82
C ASN A 281 18.62 -28.81 7.75
N ARG A 282 19.07 -27.58 7.52
CA ARG A 282 19.96 -26.84 8.45
C ARG A 282 19.21 -26.33 9.69
N GLY A 283 17.89 -26.43 9.74
CA GLY A 283 17.06 -25.96 10.86
C GLY A 283 16.51 -24.53 10.65
N VAL A 284 16.65 -23.96 9.46
CA VAL A 284 16.04 -22.68 9.12
C VAL A 284 14.52 -22.83 9.08
N ASN A 285 13.79 -21.91 9.70
CA ASN A 285 12.34 -21.88 9.63
C ASN A 285 11.90 -21.34 8.26
N VAL A 286 11.36 -22.22 7.41
CA VAL A 286 10.95 -21.90 6.04
C VAL A 286 9.43 -21.86 5.96
N ARG A 287 8.88 -20.78 5.36
CA ARG A 287 7.45 -20.63 5.04
C ARG A 287 7.29 -20.28 3.57
N TYR A 288 6.24 -20.78 2.93
CA TYR A 288 5.98 -20.52 1.51
C TYR A 288 4.54 -20.09 1.28
N ILE A 289 4.33 -19.00 0.54
CA ILE A 289 3.04 -18.56 0.01
C ILE A 289 3.04 -18.76 -1.50
N ALA A 290 2.04 -19.49 -2.02
CA ALA A 290 1.84 -19.80 -3.43
C ALA A 290 0.45 -19.34 -3.90
N ASP A 291 0.27 -19.27 -5.22
CA ASP A 291 -1.04 -19.09 -5.83
C ASP A 291 -1.64 -20.47 -6.21
N ASP A 292 -2.96 -20.61 -6.06
CA ASP A 292 -3.69 -21.84 -6.38
C ASP A 292 -4.12 -21.92 -7.86
N ASP A 293 -4.10 -20.81 -8.60
CA ASP A 293 -4.52 -20.77 -10.01
C ASP A 293 -3.46 -21.30 -10.98
N VAL A 294 -2.22 -21.58 -10.49
CA VAL A 294 -1.11 -22.07 -11.31
C VAL A 294 -0.49 -23.34 -10.75
N VAL A 295 0.02 -24.18 -11.65
CA VAL A 295 0.73 -25.39 -11.27
C VAL A 295 2.13 -25.06 -10.79
N ASN A 296 2.35 -25.12 -9.47
CA ASN A 296 3.64 -24.93 -8.83
C ASN A 296 4.36 -26.29 -8.65
N SER A 297 4.89 -26.88 -9.73
CA SER A 297 5.48 -28.21 -9.69
C SER A 297 6.69 -28.34 -8.76
N MET A 298 7.41 -27.26 -8.51
CA MET A 298 8.52 -27.21 -7.56
C MET A 298 8.09 -27.60 -6.14
N LEU A 299 6.89 -27.24 -5.71
CA LEU A 299 6.38 -27.51 -4.37
C LEU A 299 6.27 -29.01 -4.09
N ASN A 300 6.05 -29.85 -5.12
CA ASN A 300 6.04 -31.31 -4.99
C ASN A 300 7.40 -31.90 -4.58
N SER A 301 8.48 -31.15 -4.76
CA SER A 301 9.86 -31.55 -4.44
C SER A 301 10.33 -31.02 -3.09
N LEU A 302 9.52 -30.20 -2.40
CA LEU A 302 9.85 -29.68 -1.08
C LEU A 302 9.62 -30.73 0.01
N ASN A 303 10.36 -30.61 1.10
CA ASN A 303 10.11 -31.40 2.30
C ASN A 303 8.65 -31.17 2.77
N PRO A 304 7.85 -32.23 2.99
CA PRO A 304 6.43 -32.11 3.30
C PRO A 304 6.15 -31.40 4.64
N ASN A 305 7.14 -31.21 5.47
CA ASN A 305 7.01 -30.44 6.72
C ASN A 305 7.23 -28.93 6.52
N ILE A 306 7.63 -28.46 5.35
CA ILE A 306 7.66 -27.03 5.03
C ILE A 306 6.23 -26.57 4.82
N PRO A 307 5.70 -25.64 5.66
CA PRO A 307 4.32 -25.20 5.53
C PRO A 307 4.16 -24.31 4.29
N VAL A 308 3.07 -24.56 3.55
CA VAL A 308 2.68 -23.80 2.37
C VAL A 308 1.26 -23.26 2.56
N VAL A 309 1.07 -21.98 2.34
CA VAL A 309 -0.24 -21.31 2.30
C VAL A 309 -0.55 -20.94 0.86
N TYR A 310 -1.78 -21.19 0.42
CA TYR A 310 -2.28 -20.81 -0.89
C TYR A 310 -3.27 -19.67 -0.77
N ARG A 311 -3.30 -18.80 -1.77
CA ARG A 311 -4.38 -17.84 -1.92
C ARG A 311 -5.71 -18.61 -2.07
N ASP A 312 -6.74 -18.17 -1.35
CA ASP A 312 -8.09 -18.72 -1.52
C ASP A 312 -8.60 -18.35 -2.93
N PRO A 313 -8.96 -19.31 -3.80
CA PRO A 313 -9.44 -19.04 -5.16
C PRO A 313 -10.78 -18.26 -5.20
N SER A 314 -11.51 -18.19 -4.09
CA SER A 314 -12.70 -17.34 -3.98
C SER A 314 -12.37 -15.84 -3.89
N VAL A 315 -11.14 -15.48 -3.52
CA VAL A 315 -10.67 -14.08 -3.52
C VAL A 315 -10.33 -13.66 -4.93
N GLN A 316 -10.94 -12.57 -5.40
CA GLN A 316 -10.69 -12.04 -6.74
C GLN A 316 -9.22 -11.64 -6.96
N GLY A 317 -8.69 -11.93 -8.14
CA GLY A 317 -7.30 -11.65 -8.53
C GLY A 317 -6.38 -12.83 -8.29
N ILE A 318 -5.07 -12.58 -8.38
CA ILE A 318 -4.00 -13.56 -8.20
C ILE A 318 -2.96 -13.05 -7.19
N MET A 319 -2.32 -13.96 -6.47
CA MET A 319 -1.15 -13.64 -5.65
C MET A 319 0.09 -13.59 -6.58
N HIS A 320 0.36 -12.43 -7.19
CA HIS A 320 1.39 -12.29 -8.23
C HIS A 320 2.76 -11.83 -7.69
N ASN A 321 2.98 -11.88 -6.39
CA ASN A 321 4.23 -11.50 -5.75
C ASN A 321 5.40 -12.41 -6.15
N LYS A 322 6.62 -11.86 -6.10
CA LYS A 322 7.88 -12.53 -6.34
C LYS A 322 8.93 -11.96 -5.42
N PHE A 323 8.84 -12.32 -4.12
CA PHE A 323 9.83 -11.89 -3.15
C PHE A 323 10.24 -13.00 -2.17
N VAL A 324 11.41 -12.85 -1.59
CA VAL A 324 11.92 -13.68 -0.50
C VAL A 324 12.47 -12.78 0.59
N ILE A 325 12.21 -13.15 1.82
CA ILE A 325 12.75 -12.49 3.00
C ILE A 325 13.66 -13.48 3.72
N ILE A 326 14.90 -13.10 3.95
CA ILE A 326 15.89 -13.89 4.67
C ILE A 326 16.21 -13.16 5.96
N ASP A 327 16.11 -13.85 7.11
CA ASP A 327 16.55 -13.41 8.43
C ASP A 327 16.14 -11.97 8.79
N ALA A 328 14.84 -11.63 8.65
CA ALA A 328 14.31 -10.27 8.80
C ALA A 328 14.69 -9.58 10.12
N HIS A 329 15.01 -10.35 11.16
CA HIS A 329 15.40 -9.80 12.46
C HIS A 329 16.93 -9.61 12.65
N SER A 330 17.73 -10.01 11.68
CA SER A 330 19.18 -9.87 11.71
C SER A 330 19.63 -8.52 11.14
N GLU A 331 20.35 -7.71 11.89
CA GLU A 331 20.93 -6.47 11.39
C GLU A 331 21.91 -6.72 10.22
N ASN A 332 22.69 -7.79 10.32
CA ASN A 332 23.80 -8.06 9.40
C ASN A 332 23.44 -9.05 8.26
N ASN A 333 22.39 -9.85 8.43
CA ASN A 333 22.05 -10.92 7.48
C ASN A 333 20.62 -10.86 6.92
N SER A 334 19.90 -9.76 7.19
CA SER A 334 18.57 -9.56 6.57
C SER A 334 18.71 -9.23 5.09
N TRP A 335 18.07 -10.02 4.25
CA TRP A 335 18.03 -9.79 2.81
C TRP A 335 16.59 -9.86 2.28
N ILE A 336 16.27 -8.92 1.40
CA ILE A 336 15.09 -8.99 0.54
C ILE A 336 15.55 -9.33 -0.86
N MET A 337 14.91 -10.32 -1.46
CA MET A 337 14.90 -10.53 -2.91
C MET A 337 13.55 -10.04 -3.43
N SER A 338 13.55 -9.23 -4.48
CA SER A 338 12.35 -8.85 -5.22
C SER A 338 12.70 -8.74 -6.71
N GLY A 339 11.69 -8.59 -7.58
CA GLY A 339 11.90 -8.45 -9.02
C GLY A 339 10.75 -9.00 -9.85
N SER A 340 11.00 -9.17 -11.14
CA SER A 340 9.98 -9.60 -12.10
C SER A 340 9.89 -11.11 -12.30
N THR A 341 10.93 -11.89 -11.89
CA THR A 341 11.03 -13.29 -12.26
C THR A 341 10.15 -14.23 -11.43
N ASN A 342 9.32 -15.04 -12.09
CA ASN A 342 8.88 -16.31 -11.53
C ASN A 342 10.04 -17.31 -11.52
N TRP A 343 9.91 -18.41 -10.78
CA TRP A 343 10.95 -19.43 -10.69
C TRP A 343 10.68 -20.61 -11.63
N THR A 344 10.18 -20.31 -12.82
CA THR A 344 9.91 -21.34 -13.84
C THR A 344 11.13 -21.58 -14.72
N ASN A 345 11.50 -22.84 -14.86
CA ASN A 345 12.63 -23.29 -15.67
C ASN A 345 12.10 -24.04 -16.92
N PRO A 346 12.51 -23.63 -18.17
CA PRO A 346 13.46 -22.55 -18.47
C PRO A 346 12.82 -21.15 -18.66
N SER A 347 11.49 -21.03 -18.66
CA SER A 347 10.77 -19.83 -19.12
C SER A 347 11.27 -18.54 -18.45
N ASN A 348 10.89 -18.26 -17.21
CA ASN A 348 11.20 -16.97 -16.59
C ASN A 348 12.65 -16.85 -16.12
N LEU A 349 13.29 -17.96 -15.74
CA LEU A 349 14.68 -17.90 -15.26
C LEU A 349 15.70 -17.68 -16.37
N PHE A 350 15.41 -18.15 -17.62
CA PHE A 350 16.39 -18.16 -18.70
C PHE A 350 15.94 -17.51 -20.00
N ASN A 351 14.65 -17.67 -20.40
CA ASN A 351 14.19 -17.27 -21.74
C ASN A 351 13.61 -15.84 -21.75
N ASP A 352 12.83 -15.47 -20.72
CA ASP A 352 12.20 -14.17 -20.64
C ASP A 352 13.17 -13.14 -20.06
N TYR A 353 12.99 -11.85 -20.44
CA TYR A 353 13.78 -10.77 -19.87
C TYR A 353 13.29 -10.44 -18.46
N ASN A 354 14.07 -10.81 -17.47
CA ASN A 354 13.72 -10.63 -16.06
C ASN A 354 14.86 -9.97 -15.27
N ASN A 355 14.50 -9.41 -14.13
CA ASN A 355 15.42 -8.86 -13.17
C ASN A 355 15.17 -9.44 -11.77
N LEU A 356 16.21 -9.37 -10.95
CA LEU A 356 16.17 -9.55 -9.51
C LEU A 356 16.94 -8.42 -8.84
N ILE A 357 16.46 -7.98 -7.71
CA ILE A 357 17.17 -7.08 -6.83
C ILE A 357 17.29 -7.72 -5.45
N PHE A 358 18.49 -7.73 -4.90
CA PHE A 358 18.75 -8.14 -3.53
C PHE A 358 19.15 -6.92 -2.71
N ILE A 359 18.47 -6.69 -1.60
CA ILE A 359 18.72 -5.55 -0.71
C ILE A 359 18.98 -6.07 0.70
N GLN A 360 20.11 -5.69 1.28
CA GLN A 360 20.46 -6.01 2.65
C GLN A 360 20.03 -4.86 3.55
N ASP A 361 18.84 -4.95 4.11
CA ASP A 361 18.30 -3.95 5.04
C ASP A 361 17.25 -4.55 5.98
N GLN A 362 17.46 -4.37 7.29
CA GLN A 362 16.59 -4.94 8.32
C GLN A 362 15.22 -4.26 8.38
N ALA A 363 15.15 -2.94 8.18
CA ALA A 363 13.89 -2.23 8.24
C ALA A 363 12.98 -2.64 7.06
N LEU A 364 13.57 -2.68 5.85
CA LEU A 364 12.86 -3.12 4.66
C LEU A 364 12.41 -4.59 4.78
N ALA A 365 13.27 -5.48 5.31
CA ALA A 365 12.93 -6.88 5.53
C ALA A 365 11.75 -7.04 6.50
N LYS A 366 11.71 -6.27 7.58
CA LYS A 366 10.58 -6.24 8.51
C LYS A 366 9.29 -5.74 7.85
N ALA A 367 9.36 -4.74 6.95
CA ALA A 367 8.19 -4.25 6.23
C ALA A 367 7.61 -5.33 5.28
N TYR A 368 8.48 -6.00 4.53
CA TYR A 368 8.04 -7.17 3.73
C TYR A 368 7.46 -8.30 4.59
N THR A 369 7.94 -8.45 5.84
CA THR A 369 7.40 -9.45 6.78
C THR A 369 5.98 -9.11 7.23
N LEU A 370 5.61 -7.83 7.34
CA LEU A 370 4.23 -7.43 7.64
C LEU A 370 3.30 -7.88 6.51
N GLU A 371 3.62 -7.55 5.27
CA GLU A 371 2.87 -8.00 4.09
C GLU A 371 2.79 -9.52 3.99
N PHE A 372 3.92 -10.21 4.19
CA PHE A 372 3.95 -11.67 4.20
C PHE A 372 3.02 -12.26 5.27
N ASN A 373 3.06 -11.74 6.49
CA ASN A 373 2.25 -12.25 7.60
C ASN A 373 0.75 -12.00 7.41
N GLU A 374 0.36 -10.90 6.76
CA GLU A 374 -1.03 -10.65 6.39
C GLU A 374 -1.52 -11.74 5.44
N MET A 375 -0.79 -12.00 4.35
CA MET A 375 -1.12 -13.09 3.42
C MET A 375 -0.99 -14.47 4.06
N TRP A 376 -0.03 -14.69 4.95
CA TRP A 376 0.12 -15.93 5.70
C TRP A 376 -1.09 -16.24 6.58
N SER A 377 -1.78 -15.22 7.08
CA SER A 377 -3.03 -15.36 7.83
C SER A 377 -4.26 -15.62 6.95
N GLY A 378 -4.11 -15.67 5.62
CA GLY A 378 -5.18 -15.91 4.65
C GLY A 378 -5.79 -14.64 4.06
N VAL A 379 -5.23 -13.46 4.30
CA VAL A 379 -5.73 -12.18 3.79
C VAL A 379 -5.04 -11.83 2.47
N PHE A 380 -5.77 -11.81 1.35
CA PHE A 380 -5.25 -11.59 0.00
C PHE A 380 -6.09 -10.56 -0.76
N GLY A 381 -5.52 -10.03 -1.85
CA GLY A 381 -6.19 -9.16 -2.81
C GLY A 381 -6.78 -7.91 -2.17
N SER A 382 -8.03 -7.60 -2.49
CA SER A 382 -8.73 -6.40 -1.98
C SER A 382 -9.05 -6.44 -0.47
N ASN A 383 -8.85 -7.58 0.18
CA ASN A 383 -9.05 -7.72 1.63
C ASN A 383 -7.83 -7.26 2.44
N LYS A 384 -6.68 -7.04 1.80
CA LYS A 384 -5.48 -6.52 2.45
C LYS A 384 -5.65 -5.08 2.91
N SER A 385 -4.85 -4.70 3.89
CA SER A 385 -4.81 -3.34 4.43
C SER A 385 -3.48 -2.66 4.07
N ASP A 386 -3.49 -1.34 3.98
CA ASP A 386 -2.28 -0.53 3.98
C ASP A 386 -1.72 -0.51 5.42
N ASN A 387 -0.82 -1.44 5.71
CA ASN A 387 -0.31 -1.72 7.05
C ASN A 387 1.23 -1.72 7.13
N THR A 388 1.90 -1.18 6.11
CA THR A 388 3.36 -1.12 6.02
C THR A 388 3.86 0.32 5.96
N PRO A 389 5.04 0.64 6.54
CA PRO A 389 5.72 1.90 6.24
C PRO A 389 6.12 1.97 4.77
N HIS A 390 6.02 3.17 4.18
CA HIS A 390 6.29 3.33 2.75
C HIS A 390 7.65 3.93 2.43
N LYS A 391 8.32 4.60 3.38
CA LYS A 391 9.61 5.26 3.14
C LYS A 391 10.72 4.66 3.98
N PHE A 392 11.84 4.38 3.31
CA PHE A 392 13.03 3.79 3.92
C PHE A 392 14.27 4.54 3.45
N ASN A 393 15.26 4.66 4.33
CA ASN A 393 16.60 5.11 3.97
C ASN A 393 17.55 3.91 4.10
N VAL A 394 18.00 3.39 2.96
CA VAL A 394 18.90 2.24 2.86
C VAL A 394 20.30 2.75 2.51
N ASN A 395 21.12 2.99 3.53
CA ASN A 395 22.48 3.51 3.37
C ASN A 395 22.57 4.79 2.50
N GLY A 396 21.65 5.73 2.73
CA GLY A 396 21.59 7.01 2.00
C GLY A 396 20.78 6.97 0.71
N ILE A 397 20.25 5.81 0.32
CA ILE A 397 19.32 5.66 -0.80
C ILE A 397 17.90 5.62 -0.26
N GLU A 398 17.08 6.56 -0.70
CA GLU A 398 15.64 6.54 -0.38
C GLU A 398 14.94 5.48 -1.22
N ILE A 399 14.16 4.61 -0.56
CA ILE A 399 13.35 3.57 -1.19
C ILE A 399 11.91 3.77 -0.74
N GLU A 400 10.98 3.75 -1.70
CA GLU A 400 9.56 3.66 -1.44
C GLU A 400 9.04 2.25 -1.71
N LEU A 401 8.18 1.74 -0.81
CA LEU A 401 7.61 0.40 -0.85
C LEU A 401 6.09 0.47 -0.82
N TYR A 402 5.44 -0.17 -1.78
CA TYR A 402 3.98 -0.25 -1.87
C TYR A 402 3.55 -1.64 -2.33
N PHE A 403 2.52 -2.21 -1.70
CA PHE A 403 1.92 -3.49 -2.06
C PHE A 403 0.53 -3.30 -2.68
N SER A 404 0.32 -3.86 -3.86
CA SER A 404 -0.97 -3.82 -4.54
C SER A 404 -1.92 -4.88 -3.96
N PRO A 405 -3.23 -4.59 -3.89
CA PRO A 405 -3.92 -3.36 -4.25
C PRO A 405 -4.08 -2.37 -3.08
N SER A 406 -3.73 -2.74 -1.84
CA SER A 406 -4.00 -1.99 -0.60
C SER A 406 -3.39 -0.60 -0.59
N ASP A 407 -2.17 -0.44 -1.10
CA ASP A 407 -1.35 0.77 -0.92
C ASP A 407 -1.48 1.77 -2.08
N ASN A 408 -2.57 1.72 -2.85
CA ASN A 408 -2.83 2.62 -3.99
C ASN A 408 -1.67 2.71 -4.99
N THR A 409 -1.02 1.59 -5.29
CA THR A 409 0.20 1.48 -6.09
C THR A 409 0.11 2.21 -7.45
N THR A 410 -1.03 2.09 -8.14
CA THR A 410 -1.26 2.79 -9.43
C THR A 410 -1.20 4.31 -9.27
N SER A 411 -1.80 4.86 -8.21
CA SER A 411 -1.77 6.30 -7.92
C SER A 411 -0.33 6.77 -7.66
N LYS A 412 0.47 5.96 -6.97
CA LYS A 412 1.88 6.27 -6.69
C LYS A 412 2.74 6.23 -7.95
N ILE A 413 2.54 5.26 -8.82
CA ILE A 413 3.20 5.20 -10.13
C ILE A 413 2.84 6.45 -10.97
N ASN A 414 1.56 6.82 -11.01
CA ASN A 414 1.09 8.00 -11.73
C ASN A 414 1.69 9.31 -11.17
N GLU A 415 1.84 9.41 -9.86
CA GLU A 415 2.53 10.54 -9.21
C GLU A 415 3.99 10.65 -9.67
N VAL A 416 4.72 9.54 -9.70
CA VAL A 416 6.10 9.50 -10.21
C VAL A 416 6.15 9.93 -11.67
N ILE A 417 5.27 9.39 -12.53
CA ILE A 417 5.21 9.73 -13.97
C ILE A 417 4.94 11.22 -14.16
N LYS A 418 3.98 11.80 -13.42
CA LYS A 418 3.62 13.22 -13.53
C LYS A 418 4.75 14.17 -13.10
N ASN A 419 5.64 13.72 -12.22
CA ASN A 419 6.76 14.50 -11.71
C ASN A 419 8.05 14.36 -12.54
N VAL A 420 8.03 13.60 -13.64
CA VAL A 420 9.20 13.46 -14.55
C VAL A 420 9.50 14.77 -15.26
N ASN A 421 10.78 15.22 -15.19
CA ASN A 421 11.22 16.47 -15.80
C ASN A 421 12.08 16.29 -17.05
N TYR A 422 12.67 15.09 -17.27
CA TYR A 422 13.63 14.89 -18.36
C TYR A 422 13.32 13.67 -19.23
N SER A 423 13.30 12.47 -18.65
CA SER A 423 13.02 11.23 -19.37
C SER A 423 12.24 10.24 -18.50
N LEU A 424 11.44 9.41 -19.14
CA LEU A 424 10.77 8.28 -18.55
C LEU A 424 11.09 7.04 -19.39
N GLU A 425 11.72 6.05 -18.76
CA GLU A 425 12.10 4.81 -19.39
C GLU A 425 11.47 3.66 -18.61
N PHE A 426 10.81 2.75 -19.30
CA PHE A 426 10.15 1.61 -18.67
C PHE A 426 10.25 0.34 -19.53
N ALA A 427 10.23 -0.82 -18.85
CA ALA A 427 10.17 -2.12 -19.48
C ALA A 427 9.06 -2.94 -18.83
N LEU A 428 8.02 -3.27 -19.59
CA LEU A 428 6.81 -3.96 -19.12
C LEU A 428 6.47 -5.12 -20.05
N LEU A 429 5.93 -6.20 -19.51
CA LEU A 429 5.37 -7.28 -20.31
C LEU A 429 4.13 -6.79 -21.08
N SER A 430 3.27 -6.04 -20.44
CA SER A 430 2.10 -5.42 -21.04
C SER A 430 1.74 -4.12 -20.33
N PHE A 431 1.21 -3.16 -21.08
CA PHE A 431 0.75 -1.87 -20.56
C PHE A 431 -0.74 -1.75 -20.88
N THR A 432 -1.58 -2.06 -19.91
CA THR A 432 -3.04 -2.20 -20.06
C THR A 432 -3.84 -1.24 -19.18
N ARG A 433 -3.17 -0.37 -18.43
CA ARG A 433 -3.80 0.60 -17.54
C ARG A 433 -3.95 1.94 -18.24
N ASP A 434 -5.18 2.30 -18.64
CA ASP A 434 -5.49 3.57 -19.32
C ASP A 434 -5.24 4.80 -18.43
N ASP A 435 -5.29 4.63 -17.11
CA ASP A 435 -5.04 5.70 -16.13
C ASP A 435 -3.55 6.02 -15.91
N LEU A 436 -2.63 5.23 -16.48
CA LEU A 436 -1.19 5.46 -16.52
C LEU A 436 -0.69 5.90 -17.90
N ALA A 437 -1.52 5.81 -18.93
CA ALA A 437 -1.22 6.19 -20.32
C ALA A 437 -1.59 7.68 -20.60
#